data_789c927e9042bce2eada825f1f25c27a
#
_entry.id   789c927e9042bce2eada825f1f25c27a
#
_cell.length_a   1.000
_cell.length_b   1.000
_cell.length_c   1.000
_cell.angle_alpha   90.00
_cell.angle_beta   90.00
_cell.angle_gamma   90.00
#
_symmetry.space_group_name_H-M   'P 1'
#
loop_
_entity.id
_entity.type
_entity.pdbx_description
1 polymer ?
#
loop_
_entity_poly.entity_id
_entity_poly.type
_entity_poly.pdbx_seq_one_letter_code
_entity_poly.pdbx_strand_id
1 'polypeptide(L)'
;MDSKGKPITRAMTLGTEKHQVALRCIQEQLTLLRPGGFSLEQRYRYDRKSNKTSLVSEAEARALLRQGRGDELKGALRPDIVIHGGDPLRAHAVYDLKFPCPGSNPARWHDYPEDHPYFRLDRGEVYRKALRVRPFRVAPGWGVVP
;
A
#
# COMPACT_ATOMS: atom_id res chain seq x y z
N MET A 1 3.46 21.03 5.54
CA MET A 1 4.38 20.49 4.52
C MET A 1 4.54 18.99 4.72
N ASP A 2 4.76 18.26 3.66
CA ASP A 2 5.04 16.83 3.76
C ASP A 2 6.49 16.57 4.24
N SER A 3 6.85 15.30 4.40
CA SER A 3 8.19 14.90 4.87
C SER A 3 9.34 15.32 3.93
N LYS A 4 9.02 15.72 2.69
CA LYS A 4 10.00 16.19 1.69
C LYS A 4 10.02 17.72 1.58
N GLY A 5 9.35 18.42 2.47
CA GLY A 5 9.26 19.88 2.47
C GLY A 5 8.33 20.47 1.42
N LYS A 6 7.51 19.65 0.76
CA LYS A 6 6.54 20.13 -0.24
C LYS A 6 5.25 20.57 0.45
N PRO A 7 4.56 21.60 -0.07
CA PRO A 7 3.28 22.01 0.48
C PRO A 7 2.24 20.90 0.39
N ILE A 8 1.48 20.69 1.48
CA ILE A 8 0.36 19.75 1.51
C ILE A 8 -0.86 20.48 0.98
N THR A 9 -1.50 19.93 -0.07
CA THR A 9 -2.74 20.49 -0.61
C THR A 9 -3.95 20.05 0.21
N ARG A 10 -5.07 20.78 0.10
CA ARG A 10 -6.32 20.38 0.72
C ARG A 10 -6.80 19.02 0.20
N ALA A 11 -6.63 18.74 -1.09
CA ALA A 11 -6.99 17.46 -1.68
C ALA A 11 -6.20 16.31 -1.05
N MET A 12 -4.90 16.51 -0.81
CA MET A 12 -4.05 15.52 -0.13
C MET A 12 -4.49 15.28 1.31
N THR A 13 -4.82 16.35 2.04
CA THR A 13 -5.33 16.26 3.42
C THR A 13 -6.64 15.49 3.48
N LEU A 14 -7.60 15.82 2.62
CA LEU A 14 -8.88 15.12 2.55
C LEU A 14 -8.71 13.65 2.17
N GLY A 15 -7.81 13.35 1.23
CA GLY A 15 -7.49 11.97 0.85
C GLY A 15 -6.93 11.17 2.02
N THR A 16 -6.03 11.76 2.80
CA THR A 16 -5.45 11.12 3.99
C THR A 16 -6.51 10.86 5.06
N GLU A 17 -7.38 11.84 5.33
CA GLU A 17 -8.46 11.69 6.30
C GLU A 17 -9.44 10.60 5.90
N LYS A 18 -9.86 10.56 4.64
CA LYS A 18 -10.74 9.52 4.10
C LYS A 18 -10.11 8.15 4.20
N HIS A 19 -8.84 8.05 3.89
CA HIS A 19 -8.08 6.82 3.95
C HIS A 19 -8.04 6.28 5.38
N GLN A 20 -7.75 7.11 6.37
CA GLN A 20 -7.71 6.71 7.78
C GLN A 20 -9.07 6.25 8.28
N VAL A 21 -10.13 6.96 7.95
CA VAL A 21 -11.50 6.58 8.34
C VAL A 21 -11.88 5.25 7.70
N ALA A 22 -11.60 5.07 6.43
CA ALA A 22 -11.91 3.84 5.71
C ALA A 22 -11.15 2.63 6.31
N LEU A 23 -9.86 2.78 6.60
CA LEU A 23 -9.06 1.70 7.21
C LEU A 23 -9.58 1.32 8.58
N ARG A 24 -9.99 2.28 9.39
CA ARG A 24 -10.55 2.03 10.71
C ARG A 24 -11.84 1.22 10.62
N CYS A 25 -12.72 1.61 9.73
CA CYS A 25 -13.98 0.90 9.47
C CYS A 25 -13.73 -0.53 8.98
N ILE A 26 -12.80 -0.69 8.04
CA ILE A 26 -12.41 -1.99 7.49
C ILE A 26 -11.82 -2.89 8.59
N GLN A 27 -10.96 -2.34 9.44
CA GLN A 27 -10.37 -3.08 10.55
C GLN A 27 -11.44 -3.64 11.48
N GLU A 28 -12.43 -2.84 11.85
CA GLU A 28 -13.54 -3.28 12.69
C GLU A 28 -14.30 -4.44 12.05
N GLN A 29 -14.64 -4.31 10.78
CA GLN A 29 -15.40 -5.34 10.07
C GLN A 29 -14.58 -6.61 9.83
N LEU A 30 -13.34 -6.50 9.42
CA LEU A 30 -12.48 -7.66 9.15
C LEU A 30 -12.11 -8.38 10.45
N THR A 31 -12.00 -7.69 11.58
CA THR A 31 -11.76 -8.32 12.88
C THR A 31 -12.92 -9.25 13.26
N LEU A 32 -14.14 -8.88 12.88
CA LEU A 32 -15.31 -9.72 13.11
C LEU A 32 -15.42 -10.87 12.10
N LEU A 33 -15.17 -10.59 10.83
CA LEU A 33 -15.40 -11.55 9.74
C LEU A 33 -14.24 -12.50 9.50
N ARG A 34 -13.02 -12.06 9.72
CA ARG A 34 -11.80 -12.84 9.44
C ARG A 34 -10.71 -12.58 10.48
N PRO A 35 -10.93 -12.90 11.76
CA PRO A 35 -9.92 -12.66 12.79
C PRO A 35 -8.62 -13.40 12.44
N GLY A 36 -7.49 -12.65 12.40
CA GLY A 36 -6.19 -13.19 12.03
C GLY A 36 -6.02 -13.46 10.53
N GLY A 37 -7.02 -13.18 9.69
CA GLY A 37 -7.01 -13.46 8.25
C GLY A 37 -6.78 -12.24 7.38
N PHE A 38 -6.19 -11.17 7.91
CA PHE A 38 -5.90 -9.96 7.16
C PHE A 38 -4.77 -9.17 7.79
N SER A 39 -4.14 -8.30 7.00
CA SER A 39 -3.18 -7.31 7.46
C SER A 39 -3.49 -5.96 6.81
N LEU A 40 -3.41 -4.90 7.60
CA LEU A 40 -3.58 -3.52 7.12
C LEU A 40 -2.23 -2.82 7.12
N GLU A 41 -1.91 -2.18 6.00
CA GLU A 41 -0.67 -1.42 5.84
C GLU A 41 0.60 -2.21 6.18
N GLN A 42 0.59 -3.51 5.95
CA GLN A 42 1.78 -4.35 6.12
C GLN A 42 2.83 -3.97 5.10
N ARG A 43 4.04 -3.73 5.55
CA ARG A 43 5.17 -3.47 4.64
C ARG A 43 5.80 -4.76 4.17
N TYR A 44 6.14 -4.77 2.87
CA TYR A 44 6.86 -5.86 2.21
C TYR A 44 8.09 -5.28 1.55
N ARG A 45 9.16 -6.07 1.50
CA ARG A 45 10.32 -5.77 0.67
C ARG A 45 10.33 -6.76 -0.48
N TYR A 46 10.36 -6.25 -1.70
CA TYR A 46 10.44 -7.06 -2.91
C TYR A 46 11.75 -6.80 -3.62
N ASP A 47 12.55 -7.85 -3.82
CA ASP A 47 13.77 -7.78 -4.63
C ASP A 47 13.43 -8.21 -6.05
N ARG A 48 13.46 -7.24 -6.96
CA ARG A 48 13.14 -7.42 -8.37
C ARG A 48 14.10 -8.38 -9.08
N LYS A 49 15.36 -8.40 -8.67
CA LYS A 49 16.40 -9.25 -9.28
C LYS A 49 16.23 -10.71 -8.90
N SER A 50 16.01 -11.00 -7.62
CA SER A 50 15.84 -12.36 -7.13
C SER A 50 14.38 -12.83 -7.12
N ASN A 51 13.44 -11.92 -7.35
CA ASN A 51 12.00 -12.17 -7.26
C ASN A 51 11.58 -12.72 -5.89
N LYS A 52 12.22 -12.23 -4.83
CA LYS A 52 11.93 -12.62 -3.45
C LYS A 52 11.22 -11.51 -2.70
N THR A 53 10.24 -11.91 -1.89
CA THR A 53 9.46 -11.01 -1.05
C THR A 53 9.65 -11.38 0.41
N SER A 54 9.81 -10.36 1.26
CA SER A 54 9.93 -10.53 2.71
C SER A 54 9.09 -9.48 3.43
N LEU A 55 8.80 -9.75 4.70
CA LEU A 55 8.08 -8.80 5.54
C LEU A 55 9.05 -7.77 6.13
N VAL A 56 8.56 -6.54 6.27
CA VAL A 56 9.25 -5.46 7.00
C VAL A 56 8.36 -5.09 8.18
N SER A 57 8.83 -5.32 9.40
CA SER A 57 8.06 -4.99 10.59
C SER A 57 8.02 -3.48 10.83
N GLU A 58 7.02 -3.02 11.57
CA GLU A 58 6.95 -1.61 11.98
C GLU A 58 8.15 -1.21 12.83
N ALA A 59 8.64 -2.11 13.69
CA ALA A 59 9.83 -1.86 14.50
C ALA A 59 11.07 -1.68 13.63
N GLU A 60 11.26 -2.51 12.61
CA GLU A 60 12.35 -2.39 11.65
C GLU A 60 12.27 -1.08 10.88
N ALA A 61 11.08 -0.73 10.36
CA ALA A 61 10.88 0.51 9.62
C ALA A 61 11.18 1.73 10.49
N ARG A 62 10.70 1.75 11.74
CA ARG A 62 10.98 2.84 12.67
C ARG A 62 12.46 2.94 13.02
N ALA A 63 13.14 1.81 13.19
CA ALA A 63 14.57 1.78 13.45
C ALA A 63 15.37 2.39 12.30
N LEU A 64 15.03 2.03 11.05
CA LEU A 64 15.68 2.60 9.87
C LEU A 64 15.48 4.11 9.79
N LEU A 65 14.28 4.59 10.07
CA LEU A 65 14.00 6.03 10.06
C LEU A 65 14.79 6.78 11.14
N ARG A 66 14.87 6.22 12.36
CA ARG A 66 15.65 6.82 13.46
C ARG A 66 17.14 6.88 13.15
N GLN A 67 17.66 5.92 12.40
CA GLN A 67 19.06 5.85 12.01
C GLN A 67 19.40 6.71 10.78
N GLY A 68 18.45 7.45 10.24
CA GLY A 68 18.64 8.22 9.01
C GLY A 68 18.76 7.33 7.77
N ARG A 69 18.30 6.08 7.84
CA ARG A 69 18.38 5.08 6.77
C ARG A 69 17.03 4.87 6.08
N GLY A 70 16.19 5.90 6.04
CA GLY A 70 14.89 5.85 5.38
C GLY A 70 14.94 5.48 3.90
N ASP A 71 16.08 5.72 3.24
CA ASP A 71 16.30 5.35 1.83
C ASP A 71 16.13 3.84 1.61
N GLU A 72 16.44 3.03 2.60
CA GLU A 72 16.31 1.58 2.52
C GLU A 72 14.86 1.12 2.51
N LEU A 73 13.91 2.00 2.84
CA LEU A 73 12.48 1.76 2.71
C LEU A 73 11.93 2.14 1.33
N LYS A 74 12.73 2.72 0.46
CA LYS A 74 12.29 3.19 -0.86
C LYS A 74 11.72 2.04 -1.72
N GLY A 75 12.28 0.83 -1.60
CA GLY A 75 11.79 -0.36 -2.27
C GLY A 75 10.71 -1.13 -1.50
N ALA A 76 10.20 -0.58 -0.40
CA ALA A 76 9.16 -1.23 0.38
C ALA A 76 7.78 -0.98 -0.23
N LEU A 77 6.95 -2.01 -0.18
CA LEU A 77 5.54 -1.95 -0.60
C LEU A 77 4.68 -1.91 0.66
N ARG A 78 3.59 -1.17 0.61
CA ARG A 78 2.67 -1.03 1.74
C ARG A 78 1.22 -1.07 1.24
N PRO A 79 0.73 -2.24 0.80
CA PRO A 79 -0.67 -2.35 0.39
C PRO A 79 -1.59 -2.06 1.57
N ASP A 80 -2.71 -1.41 1.28
CA ASP A 80 -3.66 -1.03 2.33
C ASP A 80 -4.27 -2.24 3.02
N ILE A 81 -4.65 -3.25 2.24
CA ILE A 81 -5.32 -4.44 2.74
C ILE A 81 -4.74 -5.68 2.05
N VAL A 82 -4.32 -6.65 2.85
CA VAL A 82 -3.95 -7.98 2.36
C VAL A 82 -4.81 -9.01 3.09
N ILE A 83 -5.55 -9.80 2.33
CA ILE A 83 -6.34 -10.91 2.87
C ILE A 83 -5.48 -12.17 2.78
N HIS A 84 -5.39 -12.92 3.87
CA HIS A 84 -4.60 -14.14 3.96
C HIS A 84 -5.19 -15.12 4.98
N GLY A 85 -4.59 -16.29 5.10
CA GLY A 85 -5.03 -17.31 6.05
C GLY A 85 -4.25 -17.35 7.37
N GLY A 86 -3.47 -16.30 7.66
CA GLY A 86 -2.61 -16.20 8.84
C GLY A 86 -1.17 -15.85 8.51
N ASP A 87 -0.75 -16.05 7.26
CA ASP A 87 0.59 -15.71 6.78
C ASP A 87 0.48 -14.57 5.76
N PRO A 88 0.92 -13.35 6.10
CA PRO A 88 0.87 -12.20 5.17
C PRO A 88 1.69 -12.40 3.89
N LEU A 89 2.66 -13.32 3.87
CA LEU A 89 3.42 -13.64 2.67
C LEU A 89 2.65 -14.55 1.70
N ARG A 90 1.53 -15.12 2.14
CA ARG A 90 0.65 -15.95 1.31
C ARG A 90 -0.67 -15.23 1.10
N ALA A 91 -0.62 -14.17 0.32
CA ALA A 91 -1.79 -13.33 0.05
C ALA A 91 -2.82 -14.08 -0.79
N HIS A 92 -4.09 -13.95 -0.42
CA HIS A 92 -5.23 -14.42 -1.20
C HIS A 92 -5.82 -13.28 -2.02
N ALA A 93 -5.78 -12.05 -1.48
CA ALA A 93 -6.26 -10.86 -2.17
C ALA A 93 -5.53 -9.63 -1.65
N VAL A 94 -5.36 -8.63 -2.50
CA VAL A 94 -4.68 -7.36 -2.19
C VAL A 94 -5.55 -6.20 -2.70
N TYR A 95 -5.77 -5.22 -1.83
CA TYR A 95 -6.56 -4.04 -2.16
C TYR A 95 -5.85 -2.76 -1.73
N ASP A 96 -5.89 -1.76 -2.61
CA ASP A 96 -5.49 -0.40 -2.28
C ASP A 96 -6.71 0.53 -2.35
N LEU A 97 -6.84 1.37 -1.35
CA LEU A 97 -7.89 2.39 -1.30
C LEU A 97 -7.43 3.62 -2.06
N LYS A 98 -8.28 4.13 -2.94
CA LYS A 98 -8.01 5.32 -3.74
C LYS A 98 -9.13 6.35 -3.54
N PHE A 99 -8.74 7.58 -3.28
CA PHE A 99 -9.67 8.70 -3.12
C PHE A 99 -9.31 9.79 -4.13
N PRO A 100 -9.60 9.58 -5.43
CA PRO A 100 -9.28 10.57 -6.45
C PRO A 100 -10.05 11.88 -6.21
N CYS A 101 -9.43 13.00 -6.52
CA CYS A 101 -10.03 14.32 -6.36
C CYS A 101 -9.89 15.10 -7.68
N PRO A 102 -11.00 15.44 -8.36
CA PRO A 102 -12.38 15.12 -7.95
C PRO A 102 -12.70 13.61 -8.06
N GLY A 103 -13.74 13.17 -7.36
CA GLY A 103 -14.13 11.77 -7.32
C GLY A 103 -14.52 11.16 -8.66
N SER A 104 -14.77 12.01 -9.69
CA SER A 104 -15.04 11.57 -11.06
C SER A 104 -13.77 11.10 -11.79
N ASN A 105 -12.58 11.42 -11.28
CA ASN A 105 -11.34 10.93 -11.85
C ASN A 105 -11.20 9.43 -11.60
N PRO A 106 -10.72 8.66 -12.60
CA PRO A 106 -10.51 7.23 -12.38
C PRO A 106 -9.40 6.99 -11.36
N ALA A 107 -9.58 5.97 -10.52
CA ALA A 107 -8.52 5.48 -9.66
C ALA A 107 -7.43 4.83 -10.52
N ARG A 108 -6.18 5.21 -10.30
CA ARG A 108 -5.05 4.73 -11.11
C ARG A 108 -3.98 4.10 -10.25
N TRP A 109 -3.25 3.15 -10.83
CA TRP A 109 -1.99 2.70 -10.27
C TRP A 109 -0.91 3.71 -10.62
N HIS A 110 -0.16 4.17 -9.61
CA HIS A 110 0.92 5.14 -9.83
C HIS A 110 2.14 4.49 -10.46
N ASP A 111 2.70 5.15 -11.49
CA ASP A 111 3.98 4.75 -12.07
C ASP A 111 5.13 5.15 -11.16
N TYR A 112 6.18 4.33 -11.16
CA TYR A 112 7.38 4.65 -10.40
C TYR A 112 8.33 5.54 -11.21
N PRO A 113 8.96 6.56 -10.58
CA PRO A 113 9.89 7.45 -11.28
C PRO A 113 11.22 6.76 -11.63
N GLU A 114 12.03 7.43 -12.49
CA GLU A 114 13.29 6.88 -12.98
C GLU A 114 14.28 6.48 -11.90
N ASP A 115 14.30 7.22 -10.80
CA ASP A 115 15.23 6.99 -9.69
C ASP A 115 14.74 5.89 -8.72
N HIS A 116 13.62 5.27 -9.01
CA HIS A 116 13.04 4.25 -8.14
C HIS A 116 13.47 2.83 -8.56
N PRO A 117 13.68 1.89 -7.59
CA PRO A 117 14.00 0.50 -7.91
C PRO A 117 13.00 -0.20 -8.83
N TYR A 118 11.74 0.26 -8.86
CA TYR A 118 10.68 -0.31 -9.68
C TYR A 118 10.37 0.52 -10.94
N PHE A 119 11.32 1.32 -11.39
CA PHE A 119 11.14 2.11 -12.62
C PHE A 119 10.67 1.24 -13.79
N ARG A 120 9.78 1.78 -14.60
CA ARG A 120 9.05 1.16 -15.72
C ARG A 120 7.91 0.22 -15.32
N LEU A 121 7.64 0.08 -14.03
CA LEU A 121 6.47 -0.63 -13.54
C LEU A 121 5.52 0.37 -12.88
N ASP A 122 4.25 0.00 -12.76
CA ASP A 122 3.34 0.69 -11.86
C ASP A 122 3.20 -0.11 -10.55
N ARG A 123 2.54 0.50 -9.57
CA ARG A 123 2.38 -0.12 -8.25
C ARG A 123 1.59 -1.44 -8.32
N GLY A 124 0.58 -1.51 -9.18
CA GLY A 124 -0.22 -2.72 -9.36
C GLY A 124 0.61 -3.88 -9.90
N GLU A 125 1.47 -3.59 -10.87
CA GLU A 125 2.38 -4.59 -11.43
C GLU A 125 3.37 -5.12 -10.39
N VAL A 126 3.91 -4.23 -9.54
CA VAL A 126 4.85 -4.63 -8.48
C VAL A 126 4.13 -5.48 -7.42
N TYR A 127 2.91 -5.11 -7.02
CA TYR A 127 2.12 -5.93 -6.11
C TYR A 127 1.87 -7.33 -6.67
N ARG A 128 1.54 -7.42 -7.96
CA ARG A 128 1.33 -8.71 -8.61
C ARG A 128 2.59 -9.57 -8.58
N LYS A 129 3.74 -8.99 -8.88
CA LYS A 129 5.02 -9.70 -8.86
C LYS A 129 5.43 -10.13 -7.46
N ALA A 130 5.27 -9.25 -6.48
CA ALA A 130 5.69 -9.48 -5.11
C ALA A 130 4.76 -10.43 -4.35
N LEU A 131 3.46 -10.24 -4.49
CA LEU A 131 2.46 -10.98 -3.72
C LEU A 131 1.77 -12.10 -4.52
N ARG A 132 2.04 -12.17 -5.82
CA ARG A 132 1.58 -13.23 -6.73
C ARG A 132 0.06 -13.36 -6.82
N VAL A 133 -0.64 -12.27 -6.60
CA VAL A 133 -2.09 -12.15 -6.79
C VAL A 133 -2.38 -10.87 -7.52
N ARG A 134 -3.51 -10.82 -8.24
CA ARG A 134 -3.94 -9.62 -8.93
C ARG A 134 -4.42 -8.59 -7.89
N PRO A 135 -3.82 -7.41 -7.81
CA PRO A 135 -4.29 -6.38 -6.89
C PRO A 135 -5.51 -5.66 -7.45
N PHE A 136 -6.31 -5.08 -6.54
CA PHE A 136 -7.47 -4.30 -6.90
C PHE A 136 -7.41 -2.92 -6.25
N ARG A 137 -7.94 -1.93 -6.96
CA ARG A 137 -8.17 -0.59 -6.44
C ARG A 137 -9.61 -0.50 -5.95
N VAL A 138 -9.81 0.17 -4.83
CA VAL A 138 -11.16 0.43 -4.30
C VAL A 138 -11.33 1.92 -4.17
N ALA A 139 -12.34 2.49 -4.82
CA ALA A 139 -12.59 3.93 -4.81
C ALA A 139 -14.08 4.22 -4.71
N PRO A 140 -14.47 5.32 -4.03
CA PRO A 140 -15.86 5.75 -3.99
C PRO A 140 -16.40 5.99 -5.40
N GLY A 141 -17.59 5.50 -5.69
CA GLY A 141 -18.23 5.65 -6.99
C GLY A 141 -17.72 4.69 -8.09
N TRP A 142 -16.54 4.08 -7.91
CA TRP A 142 -15.97 3.13 -8.87
C TRP A 142 -16.04 1.69 -8.38
N GLY A 143 -16.14 1.48 -7.05
CA GLY A 143 -16.12 0.15 -6.47
C GLY A 143 -14.75 -0.50 -6.51
N VAL A 144 -14.73 -1.82 -6.72
CA VAL A 144 -13.50 -2.61 -6.81
C VAL A 144 -13.10 -2.75 -8.28
N VAL A 145 -11.89 -2.28 -8.61
CA VAL A 145 -11.39 -2.22 -9.99
C VAL A 145 -10.01 -2.86 -10.06
N PRO A 146 -9.73 -3.72 -11.06
CA PRO A 146 -8.40 -4.32 -11.22
C PRO A 146 -7.32 -3.31 -11.55
#